data_cd38c06c17fbb0649c24ba5703210010
#
_entry.id   cd38c06c17fbb0649c24ba5703210010
#
_cell.length_a   1.000
_cell.length_b   1.000
_cell.length_c   1.000
_cell.angle_alpha   90.00
_cell.angle_beta   90.00
_cell.angle_gamma   90.00
#
_symmetry.space_group_name_H-M   'P 1'
#
loop_
_entity.id
_entity.type
_entity.pdbx_description
1 polymer ?
#
loop_
_entity_poly.entity_id
_entity_poly.type
_entity_poly.pdbx_seq_one_letter_code
_entity_poly.pdbx_strand_id
1 'polypeptide(L)'
;MKKLIILDIVGLSKKQFEKLKPKNISKILEHGSYGSFDPSFPAVTCSVQASIFSGTYPSEHGIISNGYYDELFKKISFWEQPANLVKKPRIWDLLKKNNPDFSTALLFLQNSLYANSNVVLTPK
;
A
#
# COMPACT_ATOMS: atom_id res chain seq x y z
N MET A 1 -10.63 20.64 8.69
CA MET A 1 -10.16 19.24 8.74
C MET A 1 -9.04 19.06 7.71
N LYS A 2 -7.88 18.54 8.12
CA LYS A 2 -6.78 18.26 7.17
C LYS A 2 -7.13 16.99 6.39
N LYS A 3 -6.88 17.00 5.07
CA LYS A 3 -7.09 15.86 4.18
C LYS A 3 -5.75 15.34 3.69
N LEU A 4 -5.60 14.02 3.59
CA LEU A 4 -4.42 13.36 3.02
C LEU A 4 -4.87 12.48 1.85
N ILE A 5 -4.20 12.60 0.74
CA ILE A 5 -4.34 11.69 -0.41
C ILE A 5 -2.99 11.02 -0.62
N ILE A 6 -2.98 9.70 -0.64
CA ILE A 6 -1.81 8.89 -1.01
C ILE A 6 -2.11 8.26 -2.37
N LEU A 7 -1.26 8.55 -3.35
CA LEU A 7 -1.38 8.00 -4.69
C LEU A 7 -0.20 7.07 -4.97
N ASP A 8 -0.47 5.77 -5.04
CA ASP A 8 0.52 4.76 -5.41
C ASP A 8 0.44 4.51 -6.92
N ILE A 9 1.51 4.85 -7.63
CA ILE A 9 1.64 4.66 -9.09
C ILE A 9 2.64 3.54 -9.33
N VAL A 10 2.13 2.33 -9.43
CA VAL A 10 2.94 1.12 -9.61
C VAL A 10 3.76 1.21 -10.91
N GLY A 11 5.05 0.92 -10.81
CA GLY A 11 5.98 0.92 -11.93
C GLY A 11 6.55 2.28 -12.32
N LEU A 12 6.18 3.38 -11.66
CA LEU A 12 6.78 4.69 -11.91
C LEU A 12 8.07 4.84 -11.10
N SER A 13 9.22 4.67 -11.76
CA SER A 13 10.52 4.91 -11.14
C SER A 13 10.91 6.39 -11.16
N LYS A 14 11.87 6.78 -10.28
CA LYS A 14 12.47 8.11 -10.27
C LYS A 14 13.01 8.49 -11.67
N LYS A 15 13.73 7.59 -12.33
CA LYS A 15 14.29 7.81 -13.68
C LYS A 15 13.20 8.08 -14.72
N GLN A 16 12.08 7.34 -14.66
CA GLN A 16 10.94 7.57 -15.56
C GLN A 16 10.26 8.90 -15.25
N PHE A 17 10.07 9.22 -13.97
CA PHE A 17 9.50 10.49 -13.56
C PHE A 17 10.33 11.69 -14.06
N GLU A 18 11.65 11.66 -13.88
CA GLU A 18 12.58 12.70 -14.33
C GLU A 18 12.57 12.87 -15.86
N LYS A 19 12.41 11.76 -16.60
CA LYS A 19 12.32 11.76 -18.06
C LYS A 19 10.98 12.28 -18.57
N LEU A 20 9.88 11.84 -17.98
CA LEU A 20 8.51 12.13 -18.44
C LEU A 20 8.02 13.51 -17.98
N LYS A 21 8.47 13.97 -16.82
CA LYS A 21 8.06 15.23 -16.17
C LYS A 21 6.53 15.46 -16.25
N PRO A 22 5.72 14.56 -15.67
CA PRO A 22 4.27 14.64 -15.76
C PRO A 22 3.78 16.00 -15.26
N LYS A 23 3.10 16.76 -16.11
CA LYS A 23 2.74 18.16 -15.88
C LYS A 23 2.10 18.43 -14.51
N ASN A 24 1.12 17.63 -14.13
CA ASN A 24 0.36 17.86 -12.89
C ASN A 24 1.17 17.50 -11.64
N ILE A 25 1.95 16.39 -11.69
CA ILE A 25 2.81 16.01 -10.57
C ILE A 25 3.96 17.01 -10.43
N SER A 26 4.52 17.49 -11.55
CA SER A 26 5.57 18.52 -11.53
C SER A 26 5.08 19.80 -10.86
N LYS A 27 3.84 20.23 -11.11
CA LYS A 27 3.24 21.39 -10.42
C LYS A 27 3.09 21.18 -8.90
N ILE A 28 2.76 19.98 -8.46
CA ILE A 28 2.70 19.67 -7.02
C ILE A 28 4.08 19.81 -6.40
N LEU A 29 5.12 19.39 -7.11
CA LEU A 29 6.51 19.48 -6.65
C LEU A 29 7.05 20.90 -6.54
N GLU A 30 6.46 21.89 -7.21
CA GLU A 30 6.82 23.30 -7.03
C GLU A 30 6.65 23.76 -5.57
N HIS A 31 5.75 23.09 -4.82
CA HIS A 31 5.45 23.38 -3.42
C HIS A 31 5.73 22.19 -2.48
N GLY A 32 6.41 21.17 -2.99
CA GLY A 32 6.70 19.93 -2.26
C GLY A 32 8.14 19.51 -2.39
N SER A 33 8.40 18.29 -1.99
CA SER A 33 9.71 17.65 -2.14
C SER A 33 9.55 16.23 -2.64
N TYR A 34 10.61 15.67 -3.21
CA TYR A 34 10.66 14.25 -3.57
C TYR A 34 12.02 13.64 -3.26
N GLY A 35 12.01 12.34 -3.09
CA GLY A 35 13.21 11.55 -2.82
C GLY A 35 13.08 10.15 -3.42
N SER A 36 14.09 9.33 -3.19
CA SER A 36 14.09 7.91 -3.50
C SER A 36 14.31 7.11 -2.22
N PHE A 37 13.77 5.92 -2.18
CA PHE A 37 14.04 4.94 -1.14
C PHE A 37 14.28 3.57 -1.77
N ASP A 38 14.99 2.71 -1.07
CA ASP A 38 15.19 1.34 -1.48
C ASP A 38 14.04 0.49 -0.92
N PRO A 39 13.29 -0.19 -1.78
CA PRO A 39 12.19 -1.04 -1.31
C PRO A 39 12.73 -2.30 -0.64
N SER A 40 11.89 -2.97 0.14
CA SER A 40 12.17 -4.32 0.61
C SER A 40 12.27 -5.31 -0.56
N PHE A 41 13.11 -6.33 -0.43
CA PHE A 41 13.18 -7.40 -1.43
C PHE A 41 12.23 -8.56 -1.07
N PRO A 42 11.48 -9.11 -2.05
CA PRO A 42 11.34 -8.64 -3.43
C PRO A 42 10.46 -7.38 -3.54
N ALA A 43 10.83 -6.49 -4.48
CA ALA A 43 10.12 -5.23 -4.72
C ALA A 43 8.87 -5.48 -5.59
N VAL A 44 7.89 -6.17 -5.04
CA VAL A 44 6.62 -6.50 -5.70
C VAL A 44 5.44 -5.82 -5.00
N THR A 45 4.34 -5.63 -5.71
CA THR A 45 3.23 -4.76 -5.31
C THR A 45 2.71 -5.05 -3.90
N CYS A 46 2.33 -6.30 -3.61
CA CYS A 46 1.73 -6.64 -2.31
C CYS A 46 2.70 -6.40 -1.14
N SER A 47 3.95 -6.85 -1.28
CA SER A 47 4.97 -6.70 -0.24
C SER A 47 5.31 -5.23 0.01
N VAL A 48 5.52 -4.45 -1.06
CA VAL A 48 5.86 -3.02 -0.95
C VAL A 48 4.71 -2.21 -0.37
N GLN A 49 3.47 -2.43 -0.83
CA GLN A 49 2.29 -1.76 -0.27
C GLN A 49 2.10 -2.10 1.21
N ALA A 50 2.22 -3.38 1.58
CA ALA A 50 2.13 -3.78 2.98
C ALA A 50 3.20 -3.08 3.84
N SER A 51 4.44 -2.98 3.35
CA SER A 51 5.54 -2.29 4.05
C SER A 51 5.27 -0.79 4.20
N ILE A 52 4.86 -0.10 3.12
CA ILE A 52 4.58 1.34 3.14
C ILE A 52 3.46 1.66 4.13
N PHE A 53 2.36 0.91 4.10
CA PHE A 53 1.18 1.23 4.90
C PHE A 53 1.24 0.74 6.34
N SER A 54 2.09 -0.26 6.65
CA SER A 54 2.30 -0.73 8.04
C SER A 54 3.53 -0.10 8.70
N GLY A 55 4.47 0.44 7.92
CA GLY A 55 5.76 0.92 8.43
C GLY A 55 6.66 -0.21 8.94
N THR A 56 6.45 -1.47 8.49
CA THR A 56 7.19 -2.64 8.95
C THR A 56 7.74 -3.46 7.78
N TYR A 57 8.61 -4.42 8.07
CA TYR A 57 9.21 -5.29 7.06
C TYR A 57 8.35 -6.54 6.79
N PRO A 58 8.57 -7.25 5.66
CA PRO A 58 7.89 -8.51 5.32
C PRO A 58 7.95 -9.57 6.41
N SER A 59 9.05 -9.64 7.16
CA SER A 59 9.20 -10.54 8.31
C SER A 59 8.21 -10.27 9.44
N GLU A 60 7.67 -9.05 9.52
CA GLU A 60 6.73 -8.66 10.56
C GLU A 60 5.29 -8.65 10.06
N HIS A 61 5.02 -8.05 8.88
CA HIS A 61 3.66 -7.99 8.35
C HIS A 61 3.23 -9.23 7.57
N GLY A 62 4.15 -10.15 7.23
CA GLY A 62 3.87 -11.46 6.66
C GLY A 62 3.62 -11.51 5.15
N ILE A 63 3.60 -10.38 4.44
CA ILE A 63 3.40 -10.34 2.99
C ILE A 63 4.76 -10.33 2.29
N ILE A 64 5.21 -11.49 1.84
CA ILE A 64 6.54 -11.66 1.26
C ILE A 64 6.55 -11.54 -0.27
N SER A 65 5.40 -11.67 -0.94
CA SER A 65 5.30 -11.64 -2.39
C SER A 65 3.85 -11.32 -2.83
N ASN A 66 3.60 -11.27 -4.14
CA ASN A 66 2.24 -11.22 -4.71
C ASN A 66 1.50 -12.56 -4.61
N GLY A 67 2.17 -13.59 -4.17
CA GLY A 67 1.61 -14.92 -3.91
C GLY A 67 2.34 -15.63 -2.79
N TYR A 68 1.72 -16.67 -2.29
CA TYR A 68 2.29 -17.54 -1.25
C TYR A 68 1.82 -18.99 -1.43
N TYR A 69 2.58 -19.90 -0.87
CA TYR A 69 2.18 -21.30 -0.76
C TYR A 69 1.42 -21.51 0.54
N ASP A 70 0.19 -21.99 0.43
CA ASP A 70 -0.63 -22.39 1.58
C ASP A 70 -0.33 -23.83 1.93
N GLU A 71 0.34 -24.04 3.05
CA GLU A 71 0.74 -25.39 3.51
C GLU A 71 -0.45 -26.26 3.92
N LEU A 72 -1.51 -25.66 4.44
CA LEU A 72 -2.69 -26.40 4.89
C LEU A 72 -3.48 -26.94 3.68
N PHE A 73 -3.72 -26.09 2.70
CA PHE A 73 -4.48 -26.45 1.50
C PHE A 73 -3.60 -26.96 0.34
N LYS A 74 -2.27 -27.02 0.54
CA LYS A 74 -1.29 -27.49 -0.46
C LYS A 74 -1.46 -26.81 -1.82
N LYS A 75 -1.74 -25.51 -1.81
CA LYS A 75 -1.95 -24.72 -3.03
C LYS A 75 -1.14 -23.43 -3.04
N ILE A 76 -0.88 -22.94 -4.25
CA ILE A 76 -0.33 -21.61 -4.45
C ILE A 76 -1.49 -20.63 -4.65
N SER A 77 -1.49 -19.54 -3.88
CA SER A 77 -2.46 -18.45 -3.96
C SER A 77 -1.77 -17.18 -4.44
N PHE A 78 -2.37 -16.48 -5.39
CA PHE A 78 -1.89 -15.20 -5.91
C PHE A 78 -2.95 -14.13 -5.75
N TRP A 79 -2.52 -12.91 -5.49
CA TRP A 79 -3.36 -11.70 -5.46
C TRP A 79 -4.53 -11.80 -4.48
N GLU A 80 -4.34 -12.52 -3.41
CA GLU A 80 -5.33 -12.65 -2.34
C GLU A 80 -5.58 -11.30 -1.67
N GLN A 81 -6.86 -10.94 -1.51
CA GLN A 81 -7.27 -9.61 -1.08
C GLN A 81 -7.63 -9.45 0.41
N PRO A 82 -7.88 -10.52 1.21
CA PRO A 82 -8.26 -10.35 2.60
C PRO A 82 -7.27 -9.50 3.41
N ALA A 83 -7.78 -8.51 4.12
CA ALA A 83 -6.97 -7.56 4.91
C ALA A 83 -6.22 -8.21 6.07
N ASN A 84 -6.75 -9.29 6.63
CA ASN A 84 -6.16 -10.04 7.74
C ASN A 84 -4.89 -10.83 7.37
N LEU A 85 -4.55 -10.94 6.09
CA LEU A 85 -3.27 -11.49 5.65
C LEU A 85 -2.10 -10.60 6.10
N VAL A 86 -2.33 -9.30 6.20
CA VAL A 86 -1.33 -8.35 6.73
C VAL A 86 -1.39 -8.38 8.25
N LYS A 87 -0.37 -8.96 8.89
CA LYS A 87 -0.32 -9.21 10.35
C LYS A 87 -0.05 -7.96 11.20
N LYS A 88 0.21 -6.81 10.58
CA LYS A 88 0.47 -5.54 11.28
C LYS A 88 -0.62 -4.53 10.98
N PRO A 89 -0.95 -3.65 11.94
CA PRO A 89 -1.88 -2.57 11.71
C PRO A 89 -1.31 -1.62 10.65
N ARG A 90 -2.18 -1.13 9.79
CA ARG A 90 -1.82 -0.16 8.76
C ARG A 90 -2.22 1.25 9.20
N ILE A 91 -1.74 2.25 8.52
CA ILE A 91 -1.94 3.65 8.90
C ILE A 91 -3.41 4.01 9.18
N TRP A 92 -4.35 3.49 8.42
CA TRP A 92 -5.79 3.73 8.65
C TRP A 92 -6.32 3.03 9.90
N ASP A 93 -5.80 1.85 10.25
CA ASP A 93 -6.16 1.16 11.48
C ASP A 93 -5.72 1.97 12.71
N LEU A 94 -4.49 2.53 12.65
CA LEU A 94 -3.94 3.37 13.71
C LEU A 94 -4.69 4.71 13.82
N LEU A 95 -5.01 5.33 12.68
CA LEU A 95 -5.75 6.60 12.67
C LEU A 95 -7.15 6.42 13.27
N LYS A 96 -7.87 5.37 12.90
CA LYS A 96 -9.20 5.07 13.47
C LYS A 96 -9.15 4.68 14.94
N LYS A 97 -8.09 3.98 15.37
CA LYS A 97 -7.89 3.67 16.79
C LYS A 97 -7.75 4.95 17.63
N ASN A 98 -7.06 5.95 17.11
CA ASN A 98 -6.83 7.22 17.80
C ASN A 98 -8.00 8.20 17.64
N ASN A 99 -8.75 8.10 16.55
CA ASN A 99 -9.93 8.92 16.28
C ASN A 99 -10.97 8.07 15.53
N PRO A 100 -11.97 7.50 16.22
CA PRO A 100 -12.99 6.64 15.62
C PRO A 100 -13.78 7.29 14.48
N ASP A 101 -13.92 8.62 14.49
CA ASP A 101 -14.62 9.39 13.45
C ASP A 101 -13.77 9.64 12.21
N PHE A 102 -12.51 9.20 12.23
CA PHE A 102 -11.63 9.37 11.09
C PHE A 102 -12.11 8.56 9.88
N SER A 103 -12.47 9.25 8.81
CA SER A 103 -12.97 8.61 7.59
C SER A 103 -11.80 8.28 6.65
N THR A 104 -11.83 7.07 6.11
CA THR A 104 -10.83 6.56 5.17
C THR A 104 -11.48 5.93 3.94
N ALA A 105 -10.82 6.02 2.80
CA ALA A 105 -11.17 5.31 1.58
C ALA A 105 -9.94 4.58 1.04
N LEU A 106 -10.06 3.30 0.76
CA LEU A 106 -9.02 2.45 0.19
C LEU A 106 -9.48 2.04 -1.21
N LEU A 107 -8.80 2.56 -2.22
CA LEU A 107 -9.17 2.35 -3.61
C LEU A 107 -8.05 1.56 -4.32
N PHE A 108 -8.37 0.36 -4.77
CA PHE A 108 -7.49 -0.53 -5.52
C PHE A 108 -6.17 -0.93 -4.82
N LEU A 109 -6.14 -0.86 -3.48
CA LEU A 109 -5.01 -1.35 -2.70
C LEU A 109 -5.09 -2.86 -2.52
N GLN A 110 -3.93 -3.52 -2.60
CA GLN A 110 -3.82 -4.95 -2.32
C GLN A 110 -4.07 -5.25 -0.84
N ASN A 111 -4.56 -6.44 -0.57
CA ASN A 111 -4.87 -6.90 0.79
C ASN A 111 -5.75 -5.92 1.56
N SER A 112 -6.77 -5.35 0.91
CA SER A 112 -7.68 -4.38 1.53
C SER A 112 -9.12 -4.90 1.75
N LEU A 113 -9.47 -6.08 1.24
CA LEU A 113 -10.80 -6.66 1.39
C LEU A 113 -11.13 -6.87 2.88
N TYR A 114 -12.25 -6.35 3.33
CA TYR A 114 -12.70 -6.31 4.73
C TYR A 114 -11.79 -5.49 5.66
N ALA A 115 -10.99 -4.57 5.13
CA ALA A 115 -10.25 -3.62 5.95
C ALA A 115 -11.19 -2.70 6.74
N ASN A 116 -10.74 -2.24 7.91
CA ASN A 116 -11.48 -1.27 8.73
C ASN A 116 -11.42 0.13 8.09
N SER A 117 -12.19 0.33 7.03
CA SER A 117 -12.27 1.59 6.28
C SER A 117 -13.72 1.89 5.90
N ASN A 118 -14.05 3.17 5.70
CA ASN A 118 -15.42 3.59 5.35
C ASN A 118 -15.76 3.19 3.91
N VAL A 119 -14.77 3.24 3.03
CA VAL A 119 -14.91 2.80 1.63
C VAL A 119 -13.74 1.89 1.30
N VAL A 120 -14.05 0.72 0.74
CA VAL A 120 -13.05 -0.22 0.25
C VAL A 120 -13.44 -0.67 -1.16
N LEU A 121 -12.55 -0.49 -2.10
CA LEU A 121 -12.65 -1.02 -3.45
C LEU A 121 -11.37 -1.77 -3.77
N THR A 122 -11.44 -3.10 -3.79
CA THR A 122 -10.30 -3.96 -4.07
C THR A 122 -10.05 -4.12 -5.56
N PRO A 123 -8.82 -4.36 -6.00
CA PRO A 123 -8.57 -4.85 -7.35
C PRO A 123 -9.25 -6.23 -7.56
N LYS A 124 -9.59 -6.51 -8.81
CA LYS A 124 -10.07 -7.84 -9.20
C LYS A 124 -8.92 -8.74 -9.57
#